data_6e86ca780757b6cd03fa7314434d8cbb
#
_entry.id   6e86ca780757b6cd03fa7314434d8cbb
#
_cell.length_a   1.000
_cell.length_b   1.000
_cell.length_c   1.000
_cell.angle_alpha   90.00
_cell.angle_beta   90.00
_cell.angle_gamma   90.00
#
_symmetry.space_group_name_H-M   'P 1'
#
loop_
_entity.id
_entity.type
_entity.pdbx_description
1 polymer ?
#
loop_
_entity_poly.entity_id
_entity_poly.type
_entity_poly.pdbx_seq_one_letter_code
_entity_poly.pdbx_strand_id
1 'polypeptide(L)'
;MIIFHTLSWKNFLSTGNYKTTVDFTRHYNTLISGENGAGKSTILDALTFALFGKSFRGIKIPQLPNSINEKDCEVEITFNIGTDEYRVVRSIKPKKFEIYKNGDMLDQDAKARDYQKILEEQILKMSYKSFCQVVILGSSNYVPFMQLSASDRRLVVENLLDIDVFSVMNTLVRARLQMAKEYVKDIDTKIEIAKSKVDEKQKLINTLEKKSSDSVEKYREEIKQSQNHIDEIEKEIEEQQKNVTELLNKADDKDVVPKTLIKMESTETQLKNKIKTIQKNVNFYEENDTCPSCKQDIQHHHKECVFEEKRKEQEEIENAIDELSNKIEETEKRMNEINIILENVQNIEKQISQNQSQVSASSQYISKMQRNVESVLTEGTEVQETKDELNQLLGEGKQYVERRKELIEDKHYLGIASTLLKDSGIKAKIIKHYLPIMNKLINKYLAEMDFFCQFNLDENFNETIKSRHRDEFTYHSFSEGERLRIDLSLLLAWREIARLKNSVNCNLLILDEVFDSSLDAVGTEEFLKLLTSFGNRANIFVISHKSDTMTDKFQNHIMFEKKNNFSRIK
;
A
#
# COMPACT_ATOMS: atom_id res chain seq x y z
N MET A 1 -16.38 -12.97 2.32
CA MET A 1 -16.56 -13.35 0.90
C MET A 1 -17.78 -12.64 0.37
N ILE A 2 -17.70 -12.03 -0.80
CA ILE A 2 -18.83 -11.42 -1.50
C ILE A 2 -19.47 -12.51 -2.38
N ILE A 3 -20.76 -12.73 -2.22
CA ILE A 3 -21.50 -13.70 -3.04
C ILE A 3 -22.46 -12.90 -3.92
N PHE A 4 -22.10 -12.70 -5.18
CA PHE A 4 -22.99 -12.11 -6.18
C PHE A 4 -24.09 -13.10 -6.55
N HIS A 5 -25.35 -12.66 -6.48
CA HIS A 5 -26.52 -13.48 -6.80
C HIS A 5 -27.07 -13.17 -8.19
N THR A 6 -27.61 -11.98 -8.37
CA THR A 6 -28.27 -11.63 -9.62
C THR A 6 -27.80 -10.27 -10.14
N LEU A 7 -27.66 -10.18 -11.46
CA LEU A 7 -27.48 -8.93 -12.17
C LEU A 7 -28.61 -8.78 -13.16
N SER A 8 -29.29 -7.65 -13.11
CA SER A 8 -30.36 -7.37 -14.07
C SER A 8 -30.22 -5.97 -14.67
N TRP A 9 -30.61 -5.82 -15.90
CA TRP A 9 -30.59 -4.54 -16.59
C TRP A 9 -31.72 -4.41 -17.61
N LYS A 10 -32.12 -3.17 -17.88
CA LYS A 10 -33.09 -2.81 -18.93
C LYS A 10 -32.71 -1.48 -19.58
N ASN A 11 -33.06 -1.29 -20.84
CA ASN A 11 -32.70 -0.08 -21.59
C ASN A 11 -31.24 0.31 -21.50
N PHE A 12 -30.36 -0.68 -21.39
CA PHE A 12 -28.92 -0.52 -21.22
C PHE A 12 -28.19 -1.02 -22.44
N LEU A 13 -27.44 -0.14 -23.11
CA LEU A 13 -26.74 -0.40 -24.38
C LEU A 13 -27.68 -1.00 -25.43
N SER A 14 -27.41 -2.21 -25.91
CA SER A 14 -28.20 -2.90 -26.92
C SER A 14 -29.49 -3.56 -26.38
N THR A 15 -29.68 -3.59 -25.06
CA THR A 15 -30.90 -4.18 -24.45
C THR A 15 -32.04 -3.18 -24.44
N GLY A 16 -33.21 -3.60 -24.83
CA GLY A 16 -34.43 -2.78 -24.80
C GLY A 16 -35.12 -2.74 -23.45
N ASN A 17 -36.43 -2.42 -23.47
CA ASN A 17 -37.23 -2.30 -22.23
C ASN A 17 -37.57 -3.67 -21.59
N TYR A 18 -36.85 -4.70 -21.92
CA TYR A 18 -36.94 -6.03 -21.34
C TYR A 18 -35.95 -6.14 -20.18
N LYS A 19 -36.40 -6.53 -18.99
CA LYS A 19 -35.48 -6.78 -17.87
C LYS A 19 -34.72 -8.09 -18.16
N THR A 20 -33.49 -7.98 -18.57
CA THR A 20 -32.56 -9.11 -18.73
C THR A 20 -31.94 -9.40 -17.36
N THR A 21 -31.98 -10.66 -16.92
CA THR A 21 -31.46 -11.08 -15.62
C THR A 21 -30.52 -12.26 -15.80
N VAL A 22 -29.37 -12.19 -15.15
CA VAL A 22 -28.39 -13.28 -15.07
C VAL A 22 -28.21 -13.64 -13.59
N ASP A 23 -28.39 -14.92 -13.29
CA ASP A 23 -28.15 -15.51 -11.99
C ASP A 23 -26.74 -16.09 -11.96
N PHE A 24 -25.91 -15.55 -11.06
CA PHE A 24 -24.52 -15.96 -10.91
C PHE A 24 -24.32 -17.20 -10.02
N THR A 25 -25.35 -17.66 -9.33
CA THR A 25 -25.24 -18.74 -8.34
C THR A 25 -25.79 -20.07 -8.81
N ARG A 26 -26.53 -20.05 -9.90
CA ARG A 26 -27.29 -21.23 -10.37
C ARG A 26 -26.39 -22.39 -10.81
N HIS A 27 -25.25 -22.10 -11.44
CA HIS A 27 -24.29 -23.10 -11.93
C HIS A 27 -22.86 -22.63 -11.70
N TYR A 28 -21.94 -23.58 -11.51
CA TYR A 28 -20.53 -23.25 -11.29
C TYR A 28 -19.79 -22.83 -12.56
N ASN A 29 -20.20 -23.32 -13.71
CA ASN A 29 -19.65 -22.92 -15.00
C ASN A 29 -20.77 -22.70 -16.03
N THR A 30 -20.74 -21.52 -16.63
CA THR A 30 -21.74 -21.06 -17.60
C THR A 30 -21.04 -20.53 -18.84
N LEU A 31 -21.43 -21.02 -20.01
CA LEU A 31 -21.06 -20.46 -21.29
C LEU A 31 -22.04 -19.35 -21.68
N ILE A 32 -21.55 -18.21 -22.07
CA ILE A 32 -22.33 -17.13 -22.69
C ILE A 32 -21.95 -17.06 -24.16
N SER A 33 -22.87 -17.33 -25.04
CA SER A 33 -22.64 -17.28 -26.48
C SER A 33 -23.64 -16.40 -27.22
N GLY A 34 -23.41 -16.19 -28.49
CA GLY A 34 -24.27 -15.45 -29.39
C GLY A 34 -23.46 -14.78 -30.49
N GLU A 35 -24.14 -14.31 -31.52
CA GLU A 35 -23.52 -13.60 -32.65
C GLU A 35 -22.77 -12.32 -32.21
N ASN A 36 -21.90 -11.81 -33.10
CA ASN A 36 -21.24 -10.54 -32.89
C ASN A 36 -22.28 -9.40 -32.78
N GLY A 37 -22.17 -8.58 -31.73
CA GLY A 37 -23.14 -7.53 -31.46
C GLY A 37 -24.47 -7.99 -30.82
N ALA A 38 -24.61 -9.28 -30.46
CA ALA A 38 -25.78 -9.78 -29.72
C ALA A 38 -25.89 -9.27 -28.27
N GLY A 39 -24.85 -8.60 -27.75
CA GLY A 39 -24.88 -7.99 -26.43
C GLY A 39 -24.26 -8.82 -25.32
N LYS A 40 -23.43 -9.82 -25.63
CA LYS A 40 -22.74 -10.68 -24.65
C LYS A 40 -21.93 -9.88 -23.63
N SER A 41 -21.04 -9.01 -24.10
CA SER A 41 -20.17 -8.19 -23.21
C SER A 41 -20.93 -7.07 -22.48
N THR A 42 -22.25 -6.88 -22.76
CA THR A 42 -23.08 -5.93 -21.99
C THR A 42 -23.18 -6.31 -20.52
N ILE A 43 -23.03 -7.61 -20.19
CA ILE A 43 -22.99 -8.08 -18.79
C ILE A 43 -21.83 -7.45 -18.01
N LEU A 44 -20.65 -7.28 -18.64
CA LEU A 44 -19.48 -6.65 -18.00
C LEU A 44 -19.72 -5.17 -17.73
N ASP A 45 -20.27 -4.45 -18.71
CA ASP A 45 -20.62 -3.05 -18.53
C ASP A 45 -21.70 -2.85 -17.48
N ALA A 46 -22.74 -3.69 -17.47
CA ALA A 46 -23.81 -3.64 -16.47
C ALA A 46 -23.27 -3.91 -15.07
N LEU A 47 -22.43 -4.93 -14.91
CA LEU A 47 -21.80 -5.30 -13.65
C LEU A 47 -20.93 -4.16 -13.10
N THR A 48 -20.04 -3.63 -13.91
CA THR A 48 -19.14 -2.56 -13.49
C THR A 48 -19.87 -1.23 -13.31
N PHE A 49 -20.89 -0.97 -14.10
CA PHE A 49 -21.73 0.22 -13.91
C PHE A 49 -22.53 0.13 -12.60
N ALA A 50 -23.14 -1.01 -12.30
CA ALA A 50 -23.88 -1.19 -11.03
C ALA A 50 -22.99 -0.95 -9.82
N LEU A 51 -21.79 -1.54 -9.79
CA LEU A 51 -20.89 -1.47 -8.63
C LEU A 51 -20.10 -0.16 -8.56
N PHE A 52 -19.54 0.30 -9.69
CA PHE A 52 -18.57 1.40 -9.72
C PHE A 52 -19.03 2.65 -10.48
N GLY A 53 -20.22 2.62 -11.08
CA GLY A 53 -20.71 3.73 -11.89
C GLY A 53 -19.89 3.98 -13.16
N LYS A 54 -19.15 2.97 -13.64
CA LYS A 54 -18.26 3.03 -14.81
C LYS A 54 -18.54 1.84 -15.72
N SER A 55 -18.52 2.07 -17.04
CA SER A 55 -18.55 1.00 -18.03
C SER A 55 -17.20 0.29 -18.08
N PHE A 56 -17.19 -1.01 -18.25
CA PHE A 56 -15.98 -1.81 -18.46
C PHE A 56 -15.25 -1.40 -19.74
N ARG A 57 -16.00 -1.20 -20.81
CA ARG A 57 -15.48 -0.80 -22.13
C ARG A 57 -15.16 0.71 -22.24
N GLY A 58 -15.21 1.47 -21.15
CA GLY A 58 -14.91 2.91 -21.17
C GLY A 58 -15.98 3.77 -21.86
N ILE A 59 -17.18 3.23 -22.10
CA ILE A 59 -18.28 3.96 -22.70
C ILE A 59 -18.73 5.08 -21.77
N LYS A 60 -18.90 6.28 -22.29
CA LYS A 60 -19.35 7.43 -21.49
C LYS A 60 -20.77 7.21 -20.96
N ILE A 61 -21.03 7.60 -19.71
CA ILE A 61 -22.34 7.42 -19.05
C ILE A 61 -23.53 7.89 -19.89
N PRO A 62 -23.49 9.04 -20.60
CA PRO A 62 -24.60 9.46 -21.47
C PRO A 62 -24.90 8.53 -22.65
N GLN A 63 -23.97 7.65 -23.01
CA GLN A 63 -24.10 6.69 -24.12
C GLN A 63 -24.53 5.29 -23.64
N LEU A 64 -24.68 5.07 -22.34
CA LEU A 64 -25.11 3.80 -21.77
C LEU A 64 -26.62 3.52 -21.95
N PRO A 65 -27.52 4.52 -21.92
CA PRO A 65 -28.92 4.28 -22.24
C PRO A 65 -29.07 3.76 -23.68
N ASN A 66 -30.02 2.83 -23.86
CA ASN A 66 -30.35 2.30 -25.18
C ASN A 66 -30.70 3.45 -26.13
N SER A 67 -30.08 3.48 -27.30
CA SER A 67 -30.19 4.58 -28.27
C SER A 67 -31.57 4.68 -28.93
N ILE A 68 -32.43 3.66 -28.84
CA ILE A 68 -33.79 3.66 -29.40
C ILE A 68 -34.76 4.20 -28.33
N ASN A 69 -34.64 3.72 -27.11
CA ASN A 69 -35.59 4.06 -26.03
C ASN A 69 -35.19 5.32 -25.26
N GLU A 70 -33.91 5.63 -25.15
CA GLU A 70 -33.28 6.81 -24.53
C GLU A 70 -33.70 7.13 -23.10
N LYS A 71 -34.49 6.30 -22.43
CA LYS A 71 -35.07 6.49 -21.10
C LYS A 71 -35.10 5.19 -20.31
N ASP A 72 -35.36 5.32 -19.01
CA ASP A 72 -35.58 4.21 -18.07
C ASP A 72 -34.45 3.17 -18.09
N CYS A 73 -33.21 3.65 -18.30
CA CYS A 73 -32.03 2.81 -18.23
C CYS A 73 -31.72 2.48 -16.77
N GLU A 74 -31.86 1.22 -16.41
CA GLU A 74 -31.67 0.75 -15.03
C GLU A 74 -30.82 -0.51 -15.01
N VAL A 75 -29.91 -0.56 -14.03
CA VAL A 75 -29.10 -1.74 -13.71
C VAL A 75 -29.22 -2.00 -12.21
N GLU A 76 -29.43 -3.25 -11.87
CA GLU A 76 -29.58 -3.71 -10.48
C GLU A 76 -28.70 -4.93 -10.25
N ILE A 77 -28.00 -4.96 -9.11
CA ILE A 77 -27.22 -6.11 -8.65
C ILE A 77 -27.58 -6.46 -7.22
N THR A 78 -27.66 -7.76 -6.95
CA THR A 78 -27.86 -8.28 -5.59
C THR A 78 -26.66 -9.13 -5.19
N PHE A 79 -26.21 -8.99 -3.96
CA PHE A 79 -25.09 -9.76 -3.42
C PHE A 79 -25.16 -9.82 -1.90
N ASN A 80 -24.50 -10.85 -1.31
CA ASN A 80 -24.35 -10.99 0.13
C ASN A 80 -22.89 -10.79 0.56
N ILE A 81 -22.71 -10.21 1.75
CA ILE A 81 -21.45 -10.16 2.46
C ILE A 81 -21.67 -10.71 3.87
N GLY A 82 -21.18 -11.93 4.13
CA GLY A 82 -21.53 -12.63 5.37
C GLY A 82 -23.02 -12.94 5.41
N THR A 83 -23.70 -12.40 6.41
CA THR A 83 -25.16 -12.53 6.61
C THR A 83 -25.96 -11.38 6.01
N ASP A 84 -25.29 -10.29 5.63
CA ASP A 84 -25.96 -9.09 5.12
C ASP A 84 -26.25 -9.22 3.62
N GLU A 85 -27.49 -8.96 3.23
CA GLU A 85 -27.92 -8.87 1.83
C GLU A 85 -27.85 -7.41 1.36
N TYR A 86 -27.24 -7.21 0.18
CA TYR A 86 -27.12 -5.90 -0.45
C TYR A 86 -27.80 -5.92 -1.82
N ARG A 87 -28.49 -4.84 -2.12
CA ARG A 87 -29.05 -4.57 -3.44
C ARG A 87 -28.64 -3.16 -3.87
N VAL A 88 -27.99 -3.07 -5.03
CA VAL A 88 -27.55 -1.79 -5.59
C VAL A 88 -28.32 -1.53 -6.88
N VAL A 89 -28.99 -0.39 -6.96
CA VAL A 89 -29.75 0.04 -8.13
C VAL A 89 -29.17 1.33 -8.68
N ARG A 90 -28.84 1.32 -9.97
CA ARG A 90 -28.44 2.52 -10.69
C ARG A 90 -29.31 2.73 -11.89
N SER A 91 -29.72 3.97 -12.09
CA SER A 91 -30.43 4.33 -13.32
C SER A 91 -29.90 5.64 -13.95
N ILE A 92 -30.17 5.74 -15.25
CA ILE A 92 -29.88 6.92 -16.04
C ILE A 92 -31.20 7.33 -16.70
N LYS A 93 -31.60 8.61 -16.53
CA LYS A 93 -32.87 9.15 -17.04
C LYS A 93 -34.12 8.35 -16.58
N PRO A 94 -34.53 8.49 -15.28
CA PRO A 94 -34.01 9.41 -14.27
C PRO A 94 -32.70 8.94 -13.65
N LYS A 95 -31.88 9.90 -13.17
CA LYS A 95 -30.62 9.56 -12.49
C LYS A 95 -30.95 9.06 -11.08
N LYS A 96 -30.55 7.83 -10.77
CA LYS A 96 -30.80 7.17 -9.51
C LYS A 96 -29.55 6.37 -9.10
N PHE A 97 -29.24 6.38 -7.81
CA PHE A 97 -28.22 5.51 -7.22
C PHE A 97 -28.65 5.17 -5.80
N GLU A 98 -29.05 3.96 -5.57
CA GLU A 98 -29.58 3.47 -4.30
C GLU A 98 -28.84 2.23 -3.87
N ILE A 99 -28.56 2.13 -2.57
CA ILE A 99 -27.96 0.98 -1.92
C ILE A 99 -28.92 0.55 -0.82
N TYR A 100 -29.32 -0.70 -0.85
CA TYR A 100 -30.15 -1.33 0.18
C TYR A 100 -29.33 -2.36 0.93
N LYS A 101 -29.53 -2.43 2.23
CA LYS A 101 -28.97 -3.44 3.12
C LYS A 101 -30.12 -4.12 3.86
N ASN A 102 -30.25 -5.44 3.70
CA ASN A 102 -31.31 -6.26 4.31
C ASN A 102 -32.74 -5.73 4.06
N GLY A 103 -32.95 -5.14 2.87
CA GLY A 103 -34.22 -4.54 2.47
C GLY A 103 -34.35 -3.04 2.78
N ASP A 104 -33.60 -2.51 3.71
CA ASP A 104 -33.63 -1.10 4.09
C ASP A 104 -32.68 -0.28 3.21
N MET A 105 -33.16 0.86 2.72
CA MET A 105 -32.33 1.79 1.96
C MET A 105 -31.35 2.50 2.89
N LEU A 106 -30.05 2.48 2.57
CA LEU A 106 -29.06 3.24 3.31
C LEU A 106 -29.33 4.74 3.12
N ASP A 107 -29.21 5.49 4.23
CA ASP A 107 -29.56 6.91 4.28
C ASP A 107 -28.71 7.74 3.29
N GLN A 108 -29.36 8.62 2.51
CA GLN A 108 -28.78 9.33 1.37
C GLN A 108 -28.53 10.82 1.62
N ASP A 109 -28.30 11.25 2.85
CA ASP A 109 -27.95 12.65 3.15
C ASP A 109 -26.62 13.11 2.55
N ALA A 110 -25.80 12.18 2.03
CA ALA A 110 -24.51 12.47 1.41
C ALA A 110 -24.61 12.66 -0.12
N LYS A 111 -23.66 13.41 -0.70
CA LYS A 111 -23.55 13.57 -2.15
C LYS A 111 -23.26 12.21 -2.81
N ALA A 112 -23.72 12.00 -4.05
CA ALA A 112 -23.54 10.74 -4.80
C ALA A 112 -22.07 10.23 -4.86
N ARG A 113 -21.08 11.12 -4.73
CA ARG A 113 -19.65 10.75 -4.65
C ARG A 113 -19.30 10.09 -3.31
N ASP A 114 -19.90 10.52 -2.24
CA ASP A 114 -19.63 9.95 -0.90
C ASP A 114 -20.31 8.58 -0.80
N TYR A 115 -21.46 8.41 -1.44
CA TYR A 115 -22.13 7.13 -1.59
C TYR A 115 -21.32 6.09 -2.39
N GLN A 116 -20.64 6.52 -3.45
CA GLN A 116 -19.74 5.64 -4.20
C GLN A 116 -18.56 5.19 -3.33
N LYS A 117 -18.01 6.08 -2.52
CA LYS A 117 -16.94 5.71 -1.58
C LYS A 117 -17.41 4.73 -0.52
N ILE A 118 -18.64 4.92 0.03
CA ILE A 118 -19.22 3.95 0.97
C ILE A 118 -19.32 2.57 0.32
N LEU A 119 -19.81 2.49 -0.92
CA LEU A 119 -19.89 1.23 -1.63
C LEU A 119 -18.50 0.60 -1.87
N GLU A 120 -17.54 1.36 -2.36
CA GLU A 120 -16.20 0.84 -2.69
C GLU A 120 -15.35 0.54 -1.44
N GLU A 121 -15.31 1.46 -0.47
CA GLU A 121 -14.36 1.40 0.64
C GLU A 121 -14.92 0.66 1.87
N GLN A 122 -16.23 0.77 2.14
CA GLN A 122 -16.82 0.20 3.35
C GLN A 122 -17.55 -1.13 3.07
N ILE A 123 -18.30 -1.22 1.96
CA ILE A 123 -19.10 -2.40 1.65
C ILE A 123 -18.26 -3.42 0.86
N LEU A 124 -17.84 -3.07 -0.35
CA LEU A 124 -17.08 -3.97 -1.22
C LEU A 124 -15.62 -4.15 -0.77
N LYS A 125 -15.05 -3.13 -0.12
CA LYS A 125 -13.64 -3.03 0.25
C LYS A 125 -12.71 -3.27 -0.95
N MET A 126 -13.11 -2.74 -2.11
CA MET A 126 -12.48 -3.04 -3.37
C MET A 126 -12.60 -1.88 -4.35
N SER A 127 -11.48 -1.46 -4.94
CA SER A 127 -11.49 -0.48 -6.03
C SER A 127 -11.93 -1.09 -7.36
N TYR A 128 -12.39 -0.26 -8.29
CA TYR A 128 -12.70 -0.69 -9.65
C TYR A 128 -11.54 -1.47 -10.32
N LYS A 129 -10.30 -0.98 -10.14
CA LYS A 129 -9.12 -1.62 -10.73
C LYS A 129 -8.86 -2.99 -10.13
N SER A 130 -8.95 -3.12 -8.81
CA SER A 130 -8.78 -4.40 -8.11
C SER A 130 -9.86 -5.40 -8.48
N PHE A 131 -11.11 -4.94 -8.61
CA PHE A 131 -12.22 -5.76 -9.07
C PHE A 131 -11.95 -6.33 -10.46
N CYS A 132 -11.55 -5.50 -11.41
CA CYS A 132 -11.22 -5.96 -12.75
C CYS A 132 -10.08 -6.99 -12.77
N GLN A 133 -9.09 -6.85 -11.88
CA GLN A 133 -7.95 -7.78 -11.82
C GLN A 133 -8.26 -9.13 -11.14
N VAL A 134 -9.37 -9.23 -10.41
CA VAL A 134 -9.74 -10.44 -9.65
C VAL A 134 -10.95 -11.15 -10.25
N VAL A 135 -11.86 -10.40 -10.90
CA VAL A 135 -13.16 -10.92 -11.33
C VAL A 135 -13.24 -11.06 -12.84
N ILE A 136 -12.58 -10.20 -13.60
CA ILE A 136 -12.73 -10.13 -15.04
C ILE A 136 -11.38 -10.38 -15.71
N LEU A 137 -11.37 -11.24 -16.72
CA LEU A 137 -10.30 -11.33 -17.70
C LEU A 137 -10.92 -11.23 -19.09
N GLY A 138 -10.44 -10.33 -19.91
CA GLY A 138 -11.01 -10.10 -21.23
C GLY A 138 -9.99 -9.70 -22.27
N SER A 139 -10.38 -9.80 -23.55
CA SER A 139 -9.52 -9.47 -24.68
C SER A 139 -9.60 -8.00 -25.10
N SER A 140 -10.75 -7.34 -25.00
CA SER A 140 -11.01 -6.10 -25.73
C SER A 140 -10.79 -4.79 -24.97
N ASN A 141 -10.93 -4.73 -23.65
CA ASN A 141 -10.69 -3.50 -22.84
C ASN A 141 -10.11 -3.81 -21.47
N TYR A 142 -9.73 -5.04 -21.26
CA TYR A 142 -9.01 -5.45 -20.09
C TYR A 142 -7.56 -4.92 -20.15
N VAL A 143 -7.15 -4.23 -19.12
CA VAL A 143 -5.74 -3.84 -18.97
C VAL A 143 -5.07 -4.86 -18.07
N PRO A 144 -4.20 -5.73 -18.60
CA PRO A 144 -3.50 -6.71 -17.82
C PRO A 144 -2.70 -6.09 -16.67
N PHE A 145 -2.53 -6.82 -15.57
CA PHE A 145 -1.80 -6.33 -14.39
C PHE A 145 -0.43 -5.78 -14.76
N MET A 146 0.29 -6.45 -15.66
CA MET A 146 1.62 -6.03 -16.08
C MET A 146 1.65 -4.77 -16.97
N GLN A 147 0.52 -4.38 -17.54
CA GLN A 147 0.36 -3.13 -18.29
C GLN A 147 -0.13 -1.96 -17.44
N LEU A 148 -0.55 -2.21 -16.21
CA LEU A 148 -0.91 -1.16 -15.26
C LEU A 148 0.33 -0.33 -14.89
N SER A 149 0.11 0.95 -14.54
CA SER A 149 1.16 1.77 -13.95
C SER A 149 1.66 1.15 -12.63
N ALA A 150 2.91 1.43 -12.25
CA ALA A 150 3.48 0.92 -10.99
C ALA A 150 2.61 1.30 -9.76
N SER A 151 2.04 2.51 -9.74
CA SER A 151 1.11 2.95 -8.70
C SER A 151 -0.19 2.13 -8.67
N ASP A 152 -0.71 1.77 -9.84
CA ASP A 152 -1.94 0.98 -9.95
C ASP A 152 -1.71 -0.48 -9.59
N ARG A 153 -0.58 -1.07 -10.00
CA ARG A 153 -0.17 -2.42 -9.58
C ARG A 153 -0.09 -2.50 -8.05
N ARG A 154 0.54 -1.48 -7.45
CA ARG A 154 0.65 -1.38 -6.00
C ARG A 154 -0.72 -1.28 -5.33
N LEU A 155 -1.61 -0.43 -5.84
CA LEU A 155 -2.96 -0.26 -5.31
C LEU A 155 -3.75 -1.58 -5.35
N VAL A 156 -3.67 -2.32 -6.46
CA VAL A 156 -4.30 -3.63 -6.59
C VAL A 156 -3.82 -4.59 -5.50
N VAL A 157 -2.50 -4.69 -5.31
CA VAL A 157 -1.93 -5.58 -4.31
C VAL A 157 -2.23 -5.11 -2.88
N GLU A 158 -2.23 -3.82 -2.61
CA GLU A 158 -2.61 -3.26 -1.31
C GLU A 158 -4.07 -3.60 -0.96
N ASN A 159 -4.98 -3.50 -1.92
CA ASN A 159 -6.37 -3.93 -1.71
C ASN A 159 -6.48 -5.45 -1.50
N LEU A 160 -5.74 -6.26 -2.28
CA LEU A 160 -5.73 -7.72 -2.12
C LEU A 160 -5.23 -8.17 -0.75
N LEU A 161 -4.25 -7.47 -0.21
CA LEU A 161 -3.67 -7.76 1.10
C LEU A 161 -4.43 -7.10 2.25
N ASP A 162 -5.48 -6.30 1.98
CA ASP A 162 -6.25 -5.52 2.97
C ASP A 162 -5.34 -4.60 3.81
N ILE A 163 -4.38 -3.94 3.14
CA ILE A 163 -3.39 -3.05 3.78
C ILE A 163 -3.55 -1.57 3.37
N ASP A 164 -4.58 -1.24 2.63
CA ASP A 164 -4.97 0.12 2.28
C ASP A 164 -5.34 0.95 3.52
N VAL A 165 -5.79 0.31 4.60
CA VAL A 165 -6.00 0.93 5.91
C VAL A 165 -4.79 1.74 6.39
N PHE A 166 -3.56 1.29 6.10
CA PHE A 166 -2.35 2.04 6.44
C PHE A 166 -2.21 3.35 5.66
N SER A 167 -2.78 3.43 4.45
CA SER A 167 -2.84 4.67 3.67
C SER A 167 -3.78 5.69 4.30
N VAL A 168 -4.95 5.23 4.76
CA VAL A 168 -5.90 6.06 5.51
C VAL A 168 -5.29 6.52 6.83
N MET A 169 -4.68 5.60 7.59
CA MET A 169 -3.96 5.93 8.82
C MET A 169 -2.86 6.96 8.58
N ASN A 170 -2.06 6.81 7.50
CA ASN A 170 -1.02 7.77 7.15
C ASN A 170 -1.58 9.16 6.87
N THR A 171 -2.72 9.24 6.18
CA THR A 171 -3.40 10.52 5.92
C THR A 171 -3.83 11.18 7.23
N LEU A 172 -4.44 10.42 8.15
CA LEU A 172 -4.84 10.92 9.46
C LEU A 172 -3.63 11.34 10.32
N VAL A 173 -2.57 10.52 10.34
CA VAL A 173 -1.34 10.83 11.07
C VAL A 173 -0.66 12.06 10.51
N ARG A 174 -0.59 12.23 9.19
CA ARG A 174 -0.06 13.44 8.54
C ARG A 174 -0.85 14.69 8.90
N ALA A 175 -2.18 14.61 8.90
CA ALA A 175 -3.04 15.71 9.32
C ALA A 175 -2.77 16.08 10.79
N ARG A 176 -2.71 15.09 11.71
CA ARG A 176 -2.37 15.31 13.11
C ARG A 176 -0.96 15.86 13.31
N LEU A 177 0.02 15.36 12.54
CA LEU A 177 1.38 15.86 12.56
C LEU A 177 1.47 17.32 12.10
N GLN A 178 0.69 17.70 11.10
CA GLN A 178 0.61 19.10 10.66
C GLN A 178 0.00 19.99 11.76
N MET A 179 -1.09 19.55 12.38
CA MET A 179 -1.68 20.27 13.53
C MET A 179 -0.70 20.37 14.70
N ALA A 180 0.03 19.29 15.03
CA ALA A 180 1.03 19.31 16.07
C ALA A 180 2.17 20.31 15.77
N LYS A 181 2.60 20.43 14.51
CA LYS A 181 3.58 21.44 14.09
C LYS A 181 3.06 22.87 14.28
N GLU A 182 1.80 23.10 13.95
CA GLU A 182 1.15 24.40 14.13
C GLU A 182 1.02 24.75 15.61
N TYR A 183 0.61 23.79 16.44
CA TYR A 183 0.55 23.99 17.90
C TYR A 183 1.91 24.27 18.53
N VAL A 184 2.97 23.57 18.09
CA VAL A 184 4.34 23.86 18.55
C VAL A 184 4.74 25.28 18.16
N LYS A 185 4.44 25.72 16.94
CA LYS A 185 4.73 27.08 16.49
C LYS A 185 3.94 28.14 17.29
N ASP A 186 2.66 27.87 17.56
CA ASP A 186 1.83 28.76 18.37
C ASP A 186 2.37 28.89 19.82
N ILE A 187 2.74 27.78 20.42
CA ILE A 187 3.36 27.76 21.76
C ILE A 187 4.72 28.47 21.75
N ASP A 188 5.56 28.25 20.73
CA ASP A 188 6.83 28.97 20.59
C ASP A 188 6.61 30.49 20.55
N THR A 189 5.62 30.94 19.78
CA THR A 189 5.25 32.37 19.74
C THR A 189 4.75 32.88 21.10
N LYS A 190 3.93 32.10 21.81
CA LYS A 190 3.46 32.45 23.17
C LYS A 190 4.61 32.55 24.17
N ILE A 191 5.59 31.64 24.08
CA ILE A 191 6.80 31.68 24.90
C ILE A 191 7.60 32.94 24.61
N GLU A 192 7.79 33.32 23.35
CA GLU A 192 8.48 34.55 22.95
C GLU A 192 7.75 35.80 23.45
N ILE A 193 6.45 35.85 23.30
CA ILE A 193 5.63 36.97 23.80
C ILE A 193 5.70 37.04 25.33
N ALA A 194 5.60 35.89 26.02
CA ALA A 194 5.72 35.85 27.47
C ALA A 194 7.10 36.32 27.93
N LYS A 195 8.21 35.90 27.27
CA LYS A 195 9.56 36.39 27.52
C LYS A 195 9.65 37.91 27.31
N SER A 196 9.12 38.41 26.19
CA SER A 196 9.13 39.86 25.91
C SER A 196 8.39 40.66 26.97
N LYS A 197 7.21 40.19 27.41
CA LYS A 197 6.44 40.84 28.48
C LYS A 197 7.13 40.79 29.81
N VAL A 198 7.78 39.66 30.13
CA VAL A 198 8.62 39.52 31.34
C VAL A 198 9.76 40.54 31.33
N ASP A 199 10.46 40.68 30.18
CA ASP A 199 11.55 41.65 30.01
C ASP A 199 11.08 43.09 30.18
N GLU A 200 9.89 43.43 29.66
CA GLU A 200 9.27 44.75 29.77
C GLU A 200 8.90 45.08 31.21
N LYS A 201 8.22 44.17 31.92
CA LYS A 201 7.86 44.35 33.33
C LYS A 201 9.09 44.40 34.22
N GLN A 202 10.13 43.61 33.91
CA GLN A 202 11.40 43.64 34.61
C GLN A 202 12.09 45.02 34.49
N LYS A 203 12.08 45.62 33.28
CA LYS A 203 12.59 46.99 33.07
C LYS A 203 11.82 48.04 33.86
N LEU A 204 10.49 47.88 33.95
CA LEU A 204 9.64 48.78 34.71
C LEU A 204 9.97 48.70 36.22
N ILE A 205 10.06 47.48 36.78
CA ILE A 205 10.48 47.25 38.17
C ILE A 205 11.84 47.88 38.40
N ASN A 206 12.82 47.64 37.53
CA ASN A 206 14.17 48.21 37.64
C ASN A 206 14.15 49.75 37.64
N THR A 207 13.21 50.36 36.93
CA THR A 207 13.08 51.83 36.89
C THR A 207 12.50 52.38 38.18
N LEU A 208 11.53 51.69 38.77
CA LEU A 208 10.90 52.01 40.03
C LEU A 208 11.86 51.80 41.22
N GLU A 209 12.74 50.80 41.10
CA GLU A 209 13.69 50.38 42.12
C GLU A 209 14.99 51.21 42.19
N LYS A 210 15.29 52.01 41.16
CA LYS A 210 16.45 52.94 41.16
C LYS A 210 16.46 53.91 42.33
N LYS A 211 15.38 53.90 43.12
CA LYS A 211 15.19 54.80 44.25
C LYS A 211 15.43 54.15 45.62
N SER A 212 15.76 52.91 45.70
CA SER A 212 15.91 52.18 46.97
C SER A 212 17.29 51.53 47.13
N SER A 213 17.64 51.30 48.35
CA SER A 213 18.95 51.01 48.96
C SER A 213 19.79 49.84 48.43
N ASP A 214 21.06 49.78 48.87
CA ASP A 214 22.13 48.80 48.52
C ASP A 214 21.78 47.31 48.59
N SER A 215 20.73 46.98 49.34
CA SER A 215 20.22 45.58 49.40
C SER A 215 19.63 45.08 48.10
N VAL A 216 19.01 45.92 47.32
CA VAL A 216 18.42 45.64 46.02
C VAL A 216 19.54 45.41 44.99
N GLU A 217 20.62 46.13 45.11
CA GLU A 217 21.76 46.01 44.20
C GLU A 217 22.47 44.66 44.35
N LYS A 218 22.58 44.17 45.60
CA LYS A 218 23.11 42.82 45.86
C LYS A 218 22.27 41.72 45.20
N TYR A 219 20.95 41.79 45.32
CA TYR A 219 20.06 40.82 44.67
C TYR A 219 20.09 40.94 43.15
N ARG A 220 20.32 42.13 42.60
CA ARG A 220 20.51 42.33 41.16
C ARG A 220 21.80 41.68 40.66
N GLU A 221 22.87 41.72 41.44
CA GLU A 221 24.11 41.06 41.11
C GLU A 221 23.94 39.54 41.03
N GLU A 222 23.18 38.95 41.97
CA GLU A 222 22.88 37.52 42.00
C GLU A 222 22.01 37.09 40.81
N ILE A 223 21.02 37.90 40.40
CA ILE A 223 20.20 37.67 39.21
C ILE A 223 21.06 37.68 37.94
N LYS A 224 21.96 38.63 37.80
CA LYS A 224 22.86 38.76 36.67
C LYS A 224 23.83 37.59 36.54
N GLN A 225 24.35 37.09 37.66
CA GLN A 225 25.22 35.91 37.67
C GLN A 225 24.48 34.65 37.22
N SER A 226 23.25 34.46 37.66
CA SER A 226 22.41 33.33 37.27
C SER A 226 22.01 33.39 35.78
N GLN A 227 21.81 34.59 35.24
CA GLN A 227 21.52 34.77 33.80
C GLN A 227 22.71 34.37 32.93
N ASN A 228 23.93 34.78 33.38
CA ASN A 228 25.15 34.40 32.69
C ASN A 228 25.33 32.87 32.66
N HIS A 229 24.96 32.22 33.78
CA HIS A 229 25.01 30.75 33.84
C HIS A 229 24.02 30.08 32.86
N ILE A 230 22.84 30.66 32.71
CA ILE A 230 21.88 30.21 31.69
C ILE A 230 22.46 30.37 30.28
N ASP A 231 23.06 31.53 30.00
CA ASP A 231 23.66 31.83 28.69
C ASP A 231 24.82 30.87 28.35
N GLU A 232 25.57 30.41 29.36
CA GLU A 232 26.62 29.39 29.19
C GLU A 232 26.02 28.04 28.79
N ILE A 233 24.98 27.59 29.49
CA ILE A 233 24.32 26.32 29.20
C ILE A 233 23.62 26.37 27.82
N GLU A 234 22.99 27.49 27.44
CA GLU A 234 22.38 27.65 26.11
C GLU A 234 23.43 27.56 25.00
N LYS A 235 24.64 28.09 25.19
CA LYS A 235 25.76 27.92 24.26
C LYS A 235 26.19 26.46 24.11
N GLU A 236 26.25 25.75 25.23
CA GLU A 236 26.56 24.31 25.21
C GLU A 236 25.50 23.53 24.41
N ILE A 237 24.24 23.87 24.60
CA ILE A 237 23.14 23.29 23.85
C ILE A 237 23.32 23.55 22.35
N GLU A 238 23.67 24.78 21.97
CA GLU A 238 23.88 25.14 20.56
C GLU A 238 25.04 24.35 19.93
N GLU A 239 26.13 24.17 20.67
CA GLU A 239 27.28 23.38 20.22
C GLU A 239 26.92 21.88 20.08
N GLN A 240 26.18 21.34 21.05
CA GLN A 240 25.69 19.97 21.01
C GLN A 240 24.76 19.75 19.81
N GLN A 241 23.88 20.71 19.50
CA GLN A 241 23.01 20.64 18.32
C GLN A 241 23.78 20.63 17.01
N LYS A 242 24.85 21.42 16.89
CA LYS A 242 25.77 21.38 15.74
C LYS A 242 26.42 20.02 15.61
N ASN A 243 26.87 19.42 16.70
CA ASN A 243 27.49 18.10 16.71
C ASN A 243 26.52 17.01 16.24
N VAL A 244 25.28 17.06 16.69
CA VAL A 244 24.22 16.15 16.18
C VAL A 244 24.06 16.26 14.66
N THR A 245 24.03 17.50 14.14
CA THR A 245 23.91 17.74 12.71
C THR A 245 25.10 17.18 11.92
N GLU A 246 26.30 17.37 12.43
CA GLU A 246 27.53 16.82 11.83
C GLU A 246 27.55 15.29 11.85
N LEU A 247 27.12 14.70 12.96
CA LEU A 247 27.02 13.25 13.09
C LEU A 247 25.97 12.68 12.12
N LEU A 248 24.83 13.34 11.98
CA LEU A 248 23.78 12.93 11.03
C LEU A 248 24.25 13.06 9.59
N ASN A 249 25.05 14.09 9.26
CA ASN A 249 25.67 14.23 7.93
C ASN A 249 26.69 13.12 7.65
N LYS A 250 27.41 12.62 8.69
CA LYS A 250 28.31 11.47 8.55
C LYS A 250 27.56 10.15 8.34
N ALA A 251 26.28 10.11 8.70
CA ALA A 251 25.39 8.97 8.50
C ALA A 251 24.34 9.24 7.40
N ASP A 252 24.69 10.07 6.40
CA ASP A 252 23.79 10.44 5.30
C ASP A 252 23.32 9.22 4.48
N ASP A 253 24.11 8.19 4.51
CA ASP A 253 23.86 6.90 3.88
C ASP A 253 23.02 5.92 4.72
N LYS A 254 22.53 6.33 5.91
CA LYS A 254 21.74 5.50 6.85
C LYS A 254 20.52 4.80 6.23
N ASP A 255 19.90 5.42 5.20
CA ASP A 255 18.75 4.86 4.52
C ASP A 255 19.13 3.97 3.32
N VAL A 256 20.38 4.10 2.86
CA VAL A 256 20.89 3.39 1.69
C VAL A 256 21.60 2.10 2.10
N VAL A 257 22.45 2.19 3.12
CA VAL A 257 23.28 1.06 3.59
C VAL A 257 22.44 -0.16 4.00
N PRO A 258 21.36 -0.03 4.81
CA PRO A 258 20.51 -1.16 5.17
C PRO A 258 19.85 -1.80 3.95
N LYS A 259 19.39 -0.98 3.00
CA LYS A 259 18.76 -1.48 1.76
C LYS A 259 19.75 -2.23 0.88
N THR A 260 20.98 -1.71 0.85
CA THR A 260 22.07 -2.34 0.09
C THR A 260 22.48 -3.66 0.71
N LEU A 261 22.58 -3.72 2.03
CA LEU A 261 22.89 -4.94 2.79
C LEU A 261 21.84 -6.03 2.52
N ILE A 262 20.58 -5.72 2.70
CA ILE A 262 19.46 -6.65 2.43
C ILE A 262 19.49 -7.16 0.99
N LYS A 263 19.80 -6.28 0.03
CA LYS A 263 19.89 -6.67 -1.38
C LYS A 263 21.07 -7.62 -1.63
N MET A 264 22.21 -7.35 -1.01
CA MET A 264 23.40 -8.20 -1.10
C MET A 264 23.16 -9.56 -0.46
N GLU A 265 22.60 -9.62 0.75
CA GLU A 265 22.22 -10.87 1.45
C GLU A 265 21.22 -11.69 0.64
N SER A 266 20.21 -11.00 0.04
CA SER A 266 19.26 -11.65 -0.88
C SER A 266 19.96 -12.26 -2.08
N THR A 267 20.93 -11.52 -2.69
CA THR A 267 21.70 -11.99 -3.84
C THR A 267 22.58 -13.16 -3.44
N GLU A 268 23.24 -13.09 -2.29
CA GLU A 268 24.06 -14.18 -1.75
C GLU A 268 23.22 -15.45 -1.54
N THR A 269 22.03 -15.29 -0.97
CA THR A 269 21.08 -16.38 -0.79
C THR A 269 20.66 -17.01 -2.13
N GLN A 270 20.44 -16.20 -3.15
CA GLN A 270 20.12 -16.68 -4.50
C GLN A 270 21.28 -17.47 -5.12
N LEU A 271 22.52 -16.98 -4.97
CA LEU A 271 23.71 -17.66 -5.45
C LEU A 271 23.92 -19.00 -4.72
N LYS A 272 23.76 -19.02 -3.38
CA LYS A 272 23.79 -20.24 -2.57
C LYS A 272 22.72 -21.27 -3.00
N ASN A 273 21.52 -20.80 -3.36
CA ASN A 273 20.47 -21.68 -3.88
C ASN A 273 20.78 -22.21 -5.29
N LYS A 274 21.49 -21.42 -6.13
CA LYS A 274 21.98 -21.89 -7.43
C LYS A 274 22.99 -23.04 -7.27
N ILE A 275 23.94 -22.89 -6.34
CA ILE A 275 24.90 -23.98 -6.02
C ILE A 275 24.16 -25.26 -5.64
N LYS A 276 23.15 -25.15 -4.74
CA LYS A 276 22.34 -26.31 -4.37
C LYS A 276 21.63 -26.96 -5.56
N THR A 277 21.22 -26.15 -6.54
CA THR A 277 20.57 -26.66 -7.76
C THR A 277 21.59 -27.33 -8.68
N ILE A 278 22.78 -26.74 -8.82
CA ILE A 278 23.88 -27.33 -9.58
C ILE A 278 24.27 -28.69 -8.96
N GLN A 279 24.45 -28.73 -7.63
CA GLN A 279 24.74 -29.98 -6.89
C GLN A 279 23.66 -31.06 -7.10
N LYS A 280 22.37 -30.66 -7.08
CA LYS A 280 21.29 -31.62 -7.39
C LYS A 280 21.38 -32.15 -8.81
N ASN A 281 21.74 -31.32 -9.75
CA ASN A 281 21.91 -31.74 -11.13
C ASN A 281 23.14 -32.64 -11.30
N VAL A 282 24.25 -32.33 -10.64
CA VAL A 282 25.44 -33.18 -10.59
C VAL A 282 25.10 -34.55 -10.00
N ASN A 283 24.48 -34.59 -8.82
CA ASN A 283 24.06 -35.82 -8.16
C ASN A 283 23.10 -36.65 -9.04
N PHE A 284 22.18 -35.98 -9.77
CA PHE A 284 21.29 -36.66 -10.71
C PHE A 284 22.08 -37.43 -11.80
N TYR A 285 23.12 -36.83 -12.35
CA TYR A 285 23.95 -37.47 -13.35
C TYR A 285 24.93 -38.49 -12.76
N GLU A 286 25.29 -38.37 -11.48
CA GLU A 286 26.06 -39.36 -10.75
C GLU A 286 25.24 -40.64 -10.45
N GLU A 287 24.01 -40.48 -10.04
CA GLU A 287 23.16 -41.59 -9.57
C GLU A 287 22.44 -42.34 -10.71
N ASN A 288 22.35 -41.76 -11.93
CA ASN A 288 21.58 -42.35 -13.02
C ASN A 288 22.46 -42.60 -14.26
N ASP A 289 22.60 -43.85 -14.62
CA ASP A 289 23.25 -44.29 -15.87
C ASP A 289 22.28 -44.31 -17.04
N THR A 290 20.99 -44.31 -16.78
CA THR A 290 19.91 -44.19 -17.77
C THR A 290 18.94 -43.08 -17.37
N CYS A 291 18.56 -42.27 -18.33
CA CYS A 291 17.61 -41.19 -18.07
C CYS A 291 16.23 -41.74 -17.59
N PRO A 292 15.77 -41.39 -16.38
CA PRO A 292 14.49 -41.91 -15.86
C PRO A 292 13.28 -41.52 -16.72
N SER A 293 13.37 -40.39 -17.46
CA SER A 293 12.27 -39.85 -18.25
C SER A 293 12.20 -40.44 -19.67
N CYS A 294 13.35 -40.57 -20.36
CA CYS A 294 13.36 -41.04 -21.75
C CYS A 294 13.96 -42.45 -21.91
N LYS A 295 14.47 -43.07 -20.85
CA LYS A 295 15.09 -44.41 -20.81
C LYS A 295 16.27 -44.63 -21.76
N GLN A 296 16.91 -43.58 -22.18
CA GLN A 296 18.13 -43.64 -22.98
C GLN A 296 19.34 -43.68 -22.04
N ASP A 297 20.37 -44.46 -22.44
CA ASP A 297 21.63 -44.50 -21.72
C ASP A 297 22.37 -43.16 -21.82
N ILE A 298 22.82 -42.69 -20.69
CA ILE A 298 23.59 -41.44 -20.59
C ILE A 298 25.05 -41.80 -20.85
N GLN A 299 25.54 -41.47 -22.04
CA GLN A 299 26.91 -41.76 -22.42
C GLN A 299 27.91 -41.14 -21.44
N HIS A 300 28.96 -41.91 -21.08
CA HIS A 300 29.98 -41.52 -20.08
C HIS A 300 30.63 -40.17 -20.44
N HIS A 301 30.89 -39.97 -21.72
CA HIS A 301 31.48 -38.72 -22.24
C HIS A 301 30.54 -37.50 -22.07
N HIS A 302 29.24 -37.70 -22.13
CA HIS A 302 28.27 -36.63 -21.88
C HIS A 302 28.19 -36.27 -20.38
N LYS A 303 28.32 -37.27 -19.51
CA LYS A 303 28.40 -37.04 -18.06
C LYS A 303 29.66 -36.23 -17.70
N GLU A 304 30.81 -36.60 -18.20
CA GLU A 304 32.07 -35.87 -17.96
C GLU A 304 32.01 -34.42 -18.44
N CYS A 305 31.45 -34.19 -19.62
CA CYS A 305 31.31 -32.85 -20.17
C CYS A 305 30.37 -31.98 -19.28
N VAL A 306 29.23 -32.55 -18.83
CA VAL A 306 28.30 -31.86 -17.92
C VAL A 306 28.95 -31.61 -16.56
N PHE A 307 29.74 -32.55 -16.03
CA PHE A 307 30.46 -32.38 -14.78
C PHE A 307 31.48 -31.25 -14.83
N GLU A 308 32.29 -31.20 -15.89
CA GLU A 308 33.29 -30.13 -16.07
C GLU A 308 32.60 -28.75 -16.21
N GLU A 309 31.54 -28.70 -17.01
CA GLU A 309 30.76 -27.47 -17.18
C GLU A 309 30.11 -27.00 -15.87
N LYS A 310 29.48 -27.92 -15.16
CA LYS A 310 28.84 -27.61 -13.90
C LYS A 310 29.82 -27.30 -12.77
N ARG A 311 31.00 -27.89 -12.79
CA ARG A 311 32.06 -27.59 -11.83
C ARG A 311 32.62 -26.19 -12.03
N LYS A 312 32.81 -25.76 -13.30
CA LYS A 312 33.22 -24.39 -13.61
C LYS A 312 32.13 -23.37 -13.18
N GLU A 313 30.87 -23.68 -13.52
CA GLU A 313 29.75 -22.82 -13.13
C GLU A 313 29.64 -22.71 -11.59
N GLN A 314 29.91 -23.78 -10.86
CA GLN A 314 29.93 -23.78 -9.40
C GLN A 314 31.09 -22.92 -8.87
N GLU A 315 32.31 -23.09 -9.40
CA GLU A 315 33.48 -22.34 -8.98
C GLU A 315 33.33 -20.83 -9.24
N GLU A 316 32.73 -20.46 -10.38
CA GLU A 316 32.43 -19.05 -10.69
C GLU A 316 31.42 -18.47 -9.68
N ILE A 317 30.40 -19.24 -9.32
CA ILE A 317 29.38 -18.80 -8.33
C ILE A 317 29.97 -18.76 -6.92
N GLU A 318 30.84 -19.71 -6.54
CA GLU A 318 31.56 -19.72 -5.27
C GLU A 318 32.43 -18.46 -5.13
N ASN A 319 33.22 -18.15 -6.17
CA ASN A 319 34.02 -16.92 -6.18
C ASN A 319 33.14 -15.65 -6.07
N ALA A 320 32.00 -15.64 -6.77
CA ALA A 320 31.04 -14.54 -6.66
C ALA A 320 30.40 -14.41 -5.26
N ILE A 321 30.18 -15.54 -4.58
CA ILE A 321 29.70 -15.56 -3.19
C ILE A 321 30.78 -14.99 -2.26
N ASP A 322 32.05 -15.38 -2.46
CA ASP A 322 33.15 -14.90 -1.62
C ASP A 322 33.35 -13.38 -1.79
N GLU A 323 33.31 -12.89 -3.04
CA GLU A 323 33.35 -11.44 -3.30
C GLU A 323 32.16 -10.70 -2.68
N LEU A 324 30.97 -11.29 -2.78
CA LEU A 324 29.77 -10.71 -2.23
C LEU A 324 29.76 -10.75 -0.70
N SER A 325 30.25 -11.83 -0.10
CA SER A 325 30.43 -12.00 1.34
C SER A 325 31.38 -10.93 1.91
N ASN A 326 32.50 -10.67 1.22
CA ASN A 326 33.41 -9.59 1.60
C ASN A 326 32.72 -8.21 1.58
N LYS A 327 31.92 -7.96 0.53
CA LYS A 327 31.16 -6.71 0.42
C LYS A 327 30.04 -6.61 1.47
N ILE A 328 29.42 -7.71 1.82
CA ILE A 328 28.44 -7.78 2.93
C ILE A 328 29.15 -7.39 4.22
N GLU A 329 30.32 -8.00 4.50
CA GLU A 329 31.09 -7.68 5.71
C GLU A 329 31.50 -6.20 5.79
N GLU A 330 31.92 -5.62 4.66
CA GLU A 330 32.21 -4.18 4.58
C GLU A 330 30.97 -3.32 4.85
N THR A 331 29.84 -3.72 4.25
CA THR A 331 28.56 -3.01 4.41
C THR A 331 28.02 -3.16 5.84
N GLU A 332 28.18 -4.34 6.45
CA GLU A 332 27.86 -4.56 7.87
C GLU A 332 28.74 -3.70 8.81
N LYS A 333 30.03 -3.60 8.51
CA LYS A 333 30.93 -2.69 9.26
C LYS A 333 30.41 -1.26 9.16
N ARG A 334 30.05 -0.82 7.95
CA ARG A 334 29.49 0.52 7.73
C ARG A 334 28.14 0.70 8.45
N MET A 335 27.29 -0.31 8.42
CA MET A 335 26.02 -0.33 9.17
C MET A 335 26.25 -0.15 10.68
N ASN A 336 27.24 -0.87 11.22
CA ASN A 336 27.61 -0.74 12.64
C ASN A 336 28.13 0.65 12.96
N GLU A 337 28.96 1.25 12.09
CA GLU A 337 29.40 2.64 12.25
C GLU A 337 28.21 3.61 12.31
N ILE A 338 27.25 3.45 11.39
CA ILE A 338 26.02 4.26 11.37
C ILE A 338 25.23 4.08 12.67
N ASN A 339 25.08 2.85 13.15
CA ASN A 339 24.38 2.58 14.40
C ASN A 339 25.06 3.24 15.60
N ILE A 340 26.40 3.19 15.65
CA ILE A 340 27.19 3.89 16.69
C ILE A 340 26.97 5.40 16.61
N ILE A 341 26.94 5.96 15.40
CA ILE A 341 26.66 7.39 15.21
C ILE A 341 25.27 7.74 15.71
N LEU A 342 24.25 6.94 15.36
CA LEU A 342 22.88 7.18 15.80
C LEU A 342 22.71 7.04 17.32
N GLU A 343 23.39 6.08 17.93
CA GLU A 343 23.43 5.94 19.39
C GLU A 343 24.09 7.17 20.05
N ASN A 344 25.18 7.66 19.47
CA ASN A 344 25.84 8.88 19.93
C ASN A 344 24.91 10.10 19.78
N VAL A 345 24.18 10.21 18.68
CA VAL A 345 23.15 11.25 18.48
C VAL A 345 22.11 11.18 19.58
N GLN A 346 21.56 10.00 19.87
CA GLN A 346 20.59 9.81 20.94
C GLN A 346 21.14 10.22 22.32
N ASN A 347 22.39 9.88 22.58
CA ASN A 347 23.05 10.25 23.84
C ASN A 347 23.21 11.77 23.96
N ILE A 348 23.63 12.44 22.89
CA ILE A 348 23.76 13.89 22.86
C ILE A 348 22.39 14.57 23.02
N GLU A 349 21.36 14.08 22.33
CA GLU A 349 19.98 14.58 22.45
C GLU A 349 19.46 14.48 23.90
N LYS A 350 19.84 13.39 24.60
CA LYS A 350 19.53 13.24 26.03
C LYS A 350 20.23 14.28 26.88
N GLN A 351 21.50 14.59 26.59
CA GLN A 351 22.25 15.66 27.30
C GLN A 351 21.62 17.03 27.06
N ILE A 352 21.22 17.34 25.83
CA ILE A 352 20.49 18.57 25.49
C ILE A 352 19.24 18.71 26.36
N SER A 353 18.46 17.63 26.50
CA SER A 353 17.26 17.61 27.35
C SER A 353 17.57 17.86 28.83
N GLN A 354 18.70 17.34 29.33
CA GLN A 354 19.17 17.61 30.72
C GLN A 354 19.59 19.06 30.91
N ASN A 355 20.36 19.62 29.99
CA ASN A 355 20.78 21.02 30.00
C ASN A 355 19.55 21.96 29.93
N GLN A 356 18.55 21.67 29.13
CA GLN A 356 17.28 22.40 29.10
C GLN A 356 16.56 22.38 30.47
N SER A 357 16.63 21.25 31.18
CA SER A 357 16.07 21.14 32.53
C SER A 357 16.83 22.01 33.53
N GLN A 358 18.17 22.14 33.40
CA GLN A 358 18.99 23.03 34.26
C GLN A 358 18.68 24.50 33.97
N VAL A 359 18.49 24.90 32.71
CA VAL A 359 18.02 26.25 32.34
C VAL A 359 16.70 26.57 33.03
N SER A 360 15.78 25.62 33.02
CA SER A 360 14.50 25.76 33.73
C SER A 360 14.65 25.94 35.24
N ALA A 361 15.56 25.18 35.86
CA ALA A 361 15.85 25.29 37.29
C ALA A 361 16.49 26.65 37.66
N SER A 362 17.43 27.12 36.84
CA SER A 362 18.06 28.44 37.01
C SER A 362 17.07 29.59 36.83
N SER A 363 16.14 29.46 35.89
CA SER A 363 15.03 30.42 35.71
C SER A 363 14.10 30.47 36.93
N GLN A 364 13.89 29.33 37.61
CA GLN A 364 13.14 29.29 38.88
C GLN A 364 13.89 30.01 39.99
N TYR A 365 15.23 29.86 40.04
CA TYR A 365 16.07 30.57 41.00
C TYR A 365 15.99 32.09 40.80
N ILE A 366 16.08 32.56 39.53
CA ILE A 366 15.91 33.99 39.20
C ILE A 366 14.54 34.48 39.70
N SER A 367 13.47 33.73 39.46
CA SER A 367 12.13 34.09 39.93
C SER A 367 12.03 34.20 41.45
N LYS A 368 12.78 33.37 42.20
CA LYS A 368 12.81 33.41 43.64
C LYS A 368 13.52 34.67 44.16
N MET A 369 14.67 35.03 43.58
CA MET A 369 15.41 36.24 43.96
C MET A 369 14.62 37.52 43.65
N GLN A 370 13.90 37.55 42.55
CA GLN A 370 12.99 38.66 42.24
C GLN A 370 11.95 38.88 43.33
N ARG A 371 11.39 37.80 43.89
CA ARG A 371 10.47 37.89 45.03
C ARG A 371 11.14 38.49 46.30
N ASN A 372 12.41 38.19 46.51
CA ASN A 372 13.16 38.77 47.64
C ASN A 372 13.38 40.27 47.47
N VAL A 373 13.74 40.71 46.25
CA VAL A 373 13.78 42.13 45.92
C VAL A 373 12.41 42.79 46.18
N GLU A 374 11.37 42.10 45.84
CA GLU A 374 10.01 42.53 46.07
C GLU A 374 9.66 42.77 47.53
N SER A 375 10.02 41.84 48.39
CA SER A 375 9.72 41.94 49.82
C SER A 375 10.43 43.12 50.46
N VAL A 376 11.55 43.52 49.87
CA VAL A 376 12.36 44.69 50.36
C VAL A 376 11.77 46.01 49.86
N LEU A 377 11.02 46.00 48.76
CA LEU A 377 10.48 47.20 48.10
C LEU A 377 9.03 47.51 48.42
N THR A 378 8.35 46.65 49.19
CA THR A 378 6.90 46.69 49.41
C THR A 378 6.43 47.77 50.37
N GLU A 379 6.90 48.99 50.29
CA GLU A 379 6.19 50.14 50.86
C GLU A 379 5.37 50.93 49.84
N GLY A 380 5.28 50.44 48.61
CA GLY A 380 4.49 51.10 47.53
C GLY A 380 3.54 50.13 46.84
N THR A 381 2.23 50.44 46.78
CA THR A 381 1.19 49.64 46.15
C THR A 381 1.44 49.37 44.65
N GLU A 382 1.97 50.32 43.88
CA GLU A 382 2.27 50.20 42.45
C GLU A 382 3.37 49.16 42.15
N VAL A 383 4.36 49.04 43.03
CA VAL A 383 5.44 48.05 42.89
C VAL A 383 4.90 46.66 43.16
N GLN A 384 4.00 46.49 44.13
CA GLN A 384 3.43 45.19 44.46
C GLN A 384 2.50 44.69 43.31
N GLU A 385 1.69 45.53 42.73
CA GLU A 385 0.78 45.18 41.62
C GLU A 385 1.58 44.75 40.36
N THR A 386 2.61 45.49 39.99
CA THR A 386 3.48 45.13 38.85
C THR A 386 4.20 43.81 39.07
N LYS A 387 4.51 43.45 40.31
CA LYS A 387 5.17 42.21 40.71
C LYS A 387 4.24 41.02 40.68
N ASP A 388 3.02 41.20 41.09
CA ASP A 388 2.01 40.15 40.98
C ASP A 388 1.72 39.79 39.53
N GLU A 389 1.67 40.80 38.65
CA GLU A 389 1.56 40.60 37.20
C GLU A 389 2.79 39.84 36.64
N LEU A 390 4.02 40.17 37.07
CA LEU A 390 5.23 39.46 36.66
C LEU A 390 5.20 37.97 37.06
N ASN A 391 4.77 37.68 38.30
CA ASN A 391 4.65 36.30 38.77
C ASN A 391 3.61 35.50 37.98
N GLN A 392 2.50 36.11 37.62
CA GLN A 392 1.50 35.50 36.75
C GLN A 392 2.07 35.16 35.37
N LEU A 393 2.78 36.11 34.75
CA LEU A 393 3.43 35.91 33.46
C LEU A 393 4.51 34.82 33.50
N LEU A 394 5.29 34.74 34.57
CA LEU A 394 6.27 33.67 34.80
C LEU A 394 5.60 32.31 34.98
N GLY A 395 4.46 32.28 35.67
CA GLY A 395 3.61 31.07 35.83
C GLY A 395 3.08 30.57 34.50
N GLU A 396 2.53 31.46 33.68
CA GLU A 396 2.04 31.17 32.33
C GLU A 396 3.20 30.68 31.44
N GLY A 397 4.35 31.32 31.49
CA GLY A 397 5.55 30.92 30.74
C GLY A 397 6.01 29.50 31.05
N LYS A 398 5.97 29.09 32.33
CA LYS A 398 6.27 27.70 32.76
C LYS A 398 5.30 26.68 32.18
N GLN A 399 4.01 27.02 32.23
CA GLN A 399 2.96 26.15 31.63
C GLN A 399 3.17 26.00 30.12
N TYR A 400 3.56 27.08 29.44
CA TYR A 400 3.85 27.02 28.00
C TYR A 400 5.08 26.14 27.71
N VAL A 401 6.14 26.23 28.54
CA VAL A 401 7.34 25.40 28.37
C VAL A 401 7.03 23.91 28.56
N GLU A 402 6.27 23.56 29.61
CA GLU A 402 5.86 22.16 29.83
C GLU A 402 4.94 21.66 28.72
N ARG A 403 3.99 22.48 28.34
CA ARG A 403 3.11 22.14 27.20
C ARG A 403 3.86 21.98 25.88
N ARG A 404 4.90 22.80 25.68
CA ARG A 404 5.81 22.68 24.53
C ARG A 404 6.51 21.33 24.50
N LYS A 405 6.98 20.86 25.65
CA LYS A 405 7.67 19.57 25.79
C LYS A 405 6.74 18.41 25.38
N GLU A 406 5.52 18.39 25.92
CA GLU A 406 4.50 17.40 25.53
C GLU A 406 4.22 17.43 24.01
N LEU A 407 4.03 18.62 23.45
CA LEU A 407 3.74 18.78 22.02
C LEU A 407 4.91 18.37 21.12
N ILE A 408 6.15 18.56 21.57
CA ILE A 408 7.34 18.10 20.85
C ILE A 408 7.43 16.58 20.89
N GLU A 409 7.12 15.96 22.01
CA GLU A 409 7.07 14.52 22.15
C GLU A 409 6.01 13.90 21.25
N ASP A 410 4.78 14.44 21.28
CA ASP A 410 3.69 14.03 20.39
C ASP A 410 4.06 14.16 18.92
N LYS A 411 4.66 15.30 18.53
CA LYS A 411 5.16 15.54 17.18
C LYS A 411 6.21 14.50 16.77
N HIS A 412 7.10 14.10 17.70
CA HIS A 412 8.12 13.09 17.46
C HIS A 412 7.49 11.72 17.19
N TYR A 413 6.56 11.27 18.04
CA TYR A 413 5.84 10.01 17.84
C TYR A 413 5.03 10.00 16.55
N LEU A 414 4.31 11.08 16.25
CA LEU A 414 3.58 11.23 14.99
C LEU A 414 4.51 11.21 13.78
N GLY A 415 5.71 11.78 13.90
CA GLY A 415 6.74 11.74 12.87
C GLY A 415 7.22 10.31 12.57
N ILE A 416 7.51 9.54 13.62
CA ILE A 416 7.86 8.13 13.51
C ILE A 416 6.72 7.33 12.88
N ALA A 417 5.51 7.49 13.40
CA ALA A 417 4.31 6.82 12.89
C ALA A 417 4.09 7.14 11.40
N SER A 418 4.21 8.41 11.00
CA SER A 418 4.10 8.82 9.59
C SER A 418 5.17 8.16 8.71
N THR A 419 6.38 7.97 9.23
CA THR A 419 7.45 7.30 8.48
C THR A 419 7.19 5.81 8.33
N LEU A 420 6.70 5.16 9.37
CA LEU A 420 6.34 3.74 9.35
C LEU A 420 5.15 3.45 8.43
N LEU A 421 4.21 4.38 8.33
CA LEU A 421 3.01 4.24 7.51
C LEU A 421 3.20 4.63 6.03
N LYS A 422 4.37 5.15 5.65
CA LYS A 422 4.71 5.38 4.24
C LYS A 422 4.75 4.07 3.45
N ASP A 423 4.71 4.19 2.13
CA ASP A 423 4.76 3.04 1.22
C ASP A 423 6.03 2.19 1.38
N SER A 424 7.15 2.81 1.75
CA SER A 424 8.41 2.14 2.06
C SER A 424 8.49 1.56 3.49
N GLY A 425 7.49 1.78 4.33
CA GLY A 425 7.45 1.34 5.73
C GLY A 425 6.81 -0.05 5.90
N ILE A 426 5.78 -0.11 6.76
CA ILE A 426 5.07 -1.36 7.12
C ILE A 426 4.47 -2.03 5.87
N LYS A 427 3.88 -1.27 4.96
CA LYS A 427 3.28 -1.81 3.74
C LYS A 427 4.31 -2.57 2.90
N ALA A 428 5.50 -1.98 2.68
CA ALA A 428 6.57 -2.65 1.94
C ALA A 428 7.02 -3.95 2.63
N LYS A 429 7.12 -3.96 3.96
CA LYS A 429 7.48 -5.18 4.71
C LYS A 429 6.42 -6.28 4.57
N ILE A 430 5.14 -5.92 4.60
CA ILE A 430 4.04 -6.86 4.39
C ILE A 430 4.10 -7.41 2.97
N ILE A 431 4.19 -6.55 1.96
CA ILE A 431 4.30 -6.96 0.56
C ILE A 431 5.49 -7.91 0.37
N LYS A 432 6.66 -7.56 0.88
CA LYS A 432 7.87 -8.40 0.81
C LYS A 432 7.65 -9.78 1.39
N HIS A 433 6.89 -9.89 2.46
CA HIS A 433 6.57 -11.19 3.08
C HIS A 433 5.66 -12.05 2.18
N TYR A 434 4.76 -11.43 1.40
CA TYR A 434 3.83 -12.14 0.50
C TYR A 434 4.40 -12.40 -0.89
N LEU A 435 5.41 -11.65 -1.34
CA LEU A 435 6.03 -11.83 -2.66
C LEU A 435 6.46 -13.27 -2.97
N PRO A 436 7.12 -14.01 -2.07
CA PRO A 436 7.47 -15.41 -2.34
C PRO A 436 6.25 -16.29 -2.57
N ILE A 437 5.16 -16.05 -1.84
CA ILE A 437 3.89 -16.79 -1.98
C ILE A 437 3.26 -16.45 -3.33
N MET A 438 3.22 -15.16 -3.69
CA MET A 438 2.73 -14.67 -4.98
C MET A 438 3.49 -15.33 -6.13
N ASN A 439 4.81 -15.24 -6.12
CA ASN A 439 5.68 -15.81 -7.14
C ASN A 439 5.49 -17.33 -7.24
N LYS A 440 5.38 -18.03 -6.10
CA LYS A 440 5.11 -19.46 -6.08
C LYS A 440 3.77 -19.82 -6.72
N LEU A 441 2.71 -19.07 -6.41
CA LEU A 441 1.38 -19.30 -6.97
C LEU A 441 1.35 -19.05 -8.47
N ILE A 442 1.95 -17.93 -8.93
CA ILE A 442 2.02 -17.59 -10.34
C ILE A 442 2.74 -18.72 -11.11
N ASN A 443 3.92 -19.12 -10.66
CA ASN A 443 4.69 -20.17 -11.31
C ASN A 443 3.99 -21.54 -11.26
N LYS A 444 3.22 -21.81 -10.19
CA LYS A 444 2.37 -23.01 -10.12
C LYS A 444 1.33 -23.00 -11.24
N TYR A 445 0.59 -21.92 -11.40
CA TYR A 445 -0.44 -21.82 -12.43
C TYR A 445 0.14 -21.79 -13.85
N LEU A 446 1.31 -21.18 -14.05
CA LEU A 446 2.02 -21.24 -15.32
C LEU A 446 2.41 -22.70 -15.67
N ALA A 447 2.90 -23.45 -14.71
CA ALA A 447 3.24 -24.85 -14.91
C ALA A 447 1.99 -25.71 -15.17
N GLU A 448 0.87 -25.46 -14.50
CA GLU A 448 -0.42 -26.13 -14.75
C GLU A 448 -1.00 -25.87 -16.16
N MET A 449 -0.58 -24.77 -16.80
CA MET A 449 -0.89 -24.44 -18.20
C MET A 449 0.20 -24.84 -19.19
N ASP A 450 1.09 -25.75 -18.80
CA ASP A 450 2.24 -26.23 -19.59
C ASP A 450 3.15 -25.11 -20.11
N PHE A 451 3.21 -24.00 -19.35
CA PHE A 451 4.03 -22.85 -19.67
C PHE A 451 5.22 -22.76 -18.69
N PHE A 452 6.32 -23.37 -19.08
CA PHE A 452 7.51 -23.51 -18.23
C PHE A 452 8.42 -22.29 -18.32
N CYS A 453 8.06 -21.22 -17.68
CA CYS A 453 8.92 -20.08 -17.41
C CYS A 453 9.01 -19.84 -15.91
N GLN A 454 10.04 -19.13 -15.46
CA GLN A 454 10.15 -18.66 -14.09
C GLN A 454 9.78 -17.19 -14.07
N PHE A 455 8.60 -16.92 -13.58
CA PHE A 455 8.09 -15.58 -13.37
C PHE A 455 8.43 -15.12 -11.96
N ASN A 456 8.95 -13.91 -11.81
CA ASN A 456 9.27 -13.32 -10.53
C ASN A 456 8.88 -11.83 -10.52
N LEU A 457 8.15 -11.44 -9.48
CA LEU A 457 7.85 -10.03 -9.17
C LEU A 457 8.80 -9.56 -8.06
N ASP A 458 9.34 -8.36 -8.22
CA ASP A 458 10.10 -7.65 -7.19
C ASP A 458 9.18 -6.83 -6.25
N GLU A 459 9.77 -6.14 -5.29
CA GLU A 459 9.06 -5.29 -4.31
C GLU A 459 8.36 -4.06 -4.94
N ASN A 460 8.74 -3.70 -6.16
CA ASN A 460 8.13 -2.64 -6.96
C ASN A 460 7.12 -3.17 -7.99
N PHE A 461 6.86 -4.48 -7.96
CA PHE A 461 6.02 -5.20 -8.92
C PHE A 461 6.54 -5.13 -10.36
N ASN A 462 7.85 -5.03 -10.54
CA ASN A 462 8.47 -5.26 -11.83
C ASN A 462 8.67 -6.76 -12.02
N GLU A 463 8.42 -7.21 -13.24
CA GLU A 463 8.58 -8.62 -13.58
C GLU A 463 10.00 -8.93 -14.05
N THR A 464 10.44 -10.12 -13.72
CA THR A 464 11.59 -10.78 -14.34
C THR A 464 11.13 -12.17 -14.75
N ILE A 465 11.17 -12.46 -16.04
CA ILE A 465 10.71 -13.74 -16.58
C ILE A 465 11.91 -14.45 -17.21
N LYS A 466 12.20 -15.66 -16.73
CA LYS A 466 13.30 -16.50 -17.23
C LYS A 466 12.73 -17.74 -17.91
N SER A 467 13.14 -18.00 -19.13
CA SER A 467 12.81 -19.22 -19.85
C SER A 467 13.99 -20.19 -19.80
N ARG A 468 13.72 -21.48 -20.07
CA ARG A 468 14.75 -22.56 -20.03
C ARG A 468 16.00 -22.30 -20.89
N HIS A 469 15.90 -21.44 -21.90
CA HIS A 469 16.97 -21.22 -22.89
C HIS A 469 17.32 -19.75 -23.15
N ARG A 470 16.74 -18.80 -22.38
CA ARG A 470 16.93 -17.36 -22.60
C ARG A 470 16.98 -16.62 -21.27
N ASP A 471 17.87 -15.63 -21.17
CA ASP A 471 18.26 -15.11 -19.88
C ASP A 471 17.27 -14.14 -19.24
N GLU A 472 16.65 -13.23 -19.87
CA GLU A 472 15.63 -12.39 -19.24
C GLU A 472 14.67 -11.80 -20.29
N PHE A 473 13.38 -11.92 -20.00
CA PHE A 473 12.33 -11.36 -20.83
C PHE A 473 11.48 -10.38 -20.02
N THR A 474 10.90 -9.44 -20.73
CA THR A 474 9.79 -8.64 -20.22
C THR A 474 8.47 -9.23 -20.71
N TYR A 475 7.38 -8.92 -20.03
CA TYR A 475 6.03 -9.31 -20.43
C TYR A 475 5.71 -9.00 -21.90
N HIS A 476 6.20 -7.88 -22.41
CA HIS A 476 5.97 -7.47 -23.81
C HIS A 476 6.67 -8.34 -24.86
N SER A 477 7.65 -9.12 -24.47
CA SER A 477 8.42 -9.98 -25.37
C SER A 477 7.70 -11.27 -25.76
N PHE A 478 6.58 -11.58 -25.09
CA PHE A 478 5.80 -12.80 -25.29
C PHE A 478 4.71 -12.63 -26.34
N SER A 479 4.36 -13.73 -27.01
CA SER A 479 3.22 -13.81 -27.91
C SER A 479 1.92 -13.53 -27.14
N GLU A 480 0.83 -13.25 -27.85
CA GLU A 480 -0.46 -12.97 -27.23
C GLU A 480 -0.98 -14.15 -26.39
N GLY A 481 -0.83 -15.38 -26.88
CA GLY A 481 -1.20 -16.58 -26.15
C GLY A 481 -0.38 -16.83 -24.89
N GLU A 482 0.92 -16.55 -24.94
CA GLU A 482 1.81 -16.64 -23.76
C GLU A 482 1.47 -15.55 -22.74
N ARG A 483 1.23 -14.33 -23.19
CA ARG A 483 0.78 -13.23 -22.31
C ARG A 483 -0.53 -13.57 -21.62
N LEU A 484 -1.47 -14.15 -22.35
CA LEU A 484 -2.73 -14.58 -21.77
C LEU A 484 -2.54 -15.62 -20.66
N ARG A 485 -1.61 -16.58 -20.83
CA ARG A 485 -1.26 -17.56 -19.78
C ARG A 485 -0.66 -16.88 -18.54
N ILE A 486 0.17 -15.87 -18.75
CA ILE A 486 0.72 -15.04 -17.64
C ILE A 486 -0.42 -14.28 -16.94
N ASP A 487 -1.31 -13.62 -17.68
CA ASP A 487 -2.42 -12.85 -17.13
C ASP A 487 -3.39 -13.72 -16.34
N LEU A 488 -3.68 -14.90 -16.85
CA LEU A 488 -4.48 -15.92 -16.16
C LEU A 488 -3.81 -16.36 -14.85
N SER A 489 -2.50 -16.65 -14.91
CA SER A 489 -1.75 -17.08 -13.73
C SER A 489 -1.75 -16.00 -12.66
N LEU A 490 -1.60 -14.74 -13.05
CA LEU A 490 -1.70 -13.57 -12.17
C LEU A 490 -3.11 -13.47 -11.56
N LEU A 491 -4.16 -13.51 -12.38
CA LEU A 491 -5.54 -13.44 -11.91
C LEU A 491 -5.84 -14.54 -10.89
N LEU A 492 -5.45 -15.77 -11.19
CA LEU A 492 -5.68 -16.92 -10.30
C LEU A 492 -4.87 -16.81 -9.00
N ALA A 493 -3.62 -16.35 -9.10
CA ALA A 493 -2.79 -16.09 -7.92
C ALA A 493 -3.40 -14.99 -7.04
N TRP A 494 -3.89 -13.91 -7.64
CA TRP A 494 -4.55 -12.82 -6.92
C TRP A 494 -5.82 -13.30 -6.21
N ARG A 495 -6.63 -14.11 -6.85
CA ARG A 495 -7.82 -14.71 -6.22
C ARG A 495 -7.47 -15.59 -5.03
N GLU A 496 -6.44 -16.42 -5.15
CA GLU A 496 -6.00 -17.29 -4.05
C GLU A 496 -5.44 -16.48 -2.87
N ILE A 497 -4.69 -15.41 -3.14
CA ILE A 497 -4.19 -14.50 -2.11
C ILE A 497 -5.35 -13.76 -1.42
N ALA A 498 -6.29 -13.23 -2.19
CA ALA A 498 -7.49 -12.59 -1.65
C ALA A 498 -8.29 -13.55 -0.75
N ARG A 499 -8.38 -14.83 -1.13
CA ARG A 499 -9.00 -15.88 -0.32
C ARG A 499 -8.25 -16.15 0.97
N LEU A 500 -6.92 -16.28 0.90
CA LEU A 500 -6.05 -16.50 2.08
C LEU A 500 -6.16 -15.36 3.08
N LYS A 501 -6.38 -14.15 2.61
CA LYS A 501 -6.53 -12.96 3.44
C LYS A 501 -7.96 -12.67 3.91
N ASN A 502 -8.96 -13.41 3.43
CA ASN A 502 -10.38 -13.09 3.58
C ASN A 502 -10.71 -11.64 3.15
N SER A 503 -9.91 -11.07 2.25
CA SER A 503 -10.08 -9.71 1.78
C SER A 503 -11.12 -9.66 0.64
N VAL A 504 -10.70 -9.30 -0.53
CA VAL A 504 -11.48 -9.10 -1.76
C VAL A 504 -11.90 -10.45 -2.40
N ASN A 505 -12.51 -11.34 -1.63
CA ASN A 505 -12.90 -12.67 -2.12
C ASN A 505 -14.35 -12.68 -2.58
N CYS A 506 -14.60 -13.08 -3.84
CA CYS A 506 -15.93 -13.20 -4.40
C CYS A 506 -16.12 -14.53 -5.14
N ASN A 507 -17.40 -14.91 -5.30
CA ASN A 507 -17.78 -16.15 -6.01
C ASN A 507 -17.70 -16.04 -7.54
N LEU A 508 -17.50 -14.85 -8.13
CA LEU A 508 -17.65 -14.62 -9.56
C LEU A 508 -16.30 -14.53 -10.27
N LEU A 509 -16.21 -15.16 -11.44
CA LEU A 509 -15.12 -15.03 -12.41
C LEU A 509 -15.73 -14.96 -13.82
N ILE A 510 -15.41 -13.90 -14.56
CA ILE A 510 -15.89 -13.71 -15.93
C ILE A 510 -14.69 -13.66 -16.88
N LEU A 511 -14.73 -14.52 -17.90
CA LEU A 511 -13.71 -14.66 -18.93
C LEU A 511 -14.31 -14.23 -20.27
N ASP A 512 -13.90 -13.07 -20.79
CA ASP A 512 -14.48 -12.48 -22.00
C ASP A 512 -13.57 -12.70 -23.20
N GLU A 513 -14.03 -13.51 -24.16
CA GLU A 513 -13.35 -13.83 -25.42
C GLU A 513 -11.93 -14.43 -25.26
N VAL A 514 -11.60 -14.95 -24.08
CA VAL A 514 -10.28 -15.52 -23.76
C VAL A 514 -9.95 -16.72 -24.66
N PHE A 515 -10.95 -17.46 -25.09
CA PHE A 515 -10.80 -18.65 -25.92
C PHE A 515 -10.89 -18.39 -27.44
N ASP A 516 -11.22 -17.17 -27.84
CA ASP A 516 -11.59 -16.93 -29.23
C ASP A 516 -10.38 -16.60 -30.11
N SER A 517 -9.36 -15.92 -29.62
CA SER A 517 -8.24 -15.42 -30.42
C SER A 517 -6.87 -15.92 -30.01
N SER A 518 -6.64 -16.25 -28.75
CA SER A 518 -5.27 -16.29 -28.22
C SER A 518 -4.80 -17.68 -27.78
N LEU A 519 -5.71 -18.67 -27.69
CA LEU A 519 -5.37 -20.03 -27.29
C LEU A 519 -5.56 -21.01 -28.47
N ASP A 520 -4.57 -21.87 -28.67
CA ASP A 520 -4.70 -23.05 -29.55
C ASP A 520 -5.60 -24.13 -28.92
N ALA A 521 -5.89 -25.19 -29.66
CA ALA A 521 -6.76 -26.26 -29.19
C ALA A 521 -6.24 -26.93 -27.90
N VAL A 522 -4.93 -27.14 -27.81
CA VAL A 522 -4.28 -27.75 -26.65
C VAL A 522 -4.38 -26.82 -25.44
N GLY A 523 -4.00 -25.55 -25.59
CA GLY A 523 -4.08 -24.56 -24.53
C GLY A 523 -5.53 -24.33 -24.04
N THR A 524 -6.51 -24.44 -24.96
CA THR A 524 -7.93 -24.37 -24.60
C THR A 524 -8.34 -25.54 -23.70
N GLU A 525 -7.90 -26.76 -24.03
CA GLU A 525 -8.21 -27.95 -23.21
C GLU A 525 -7.55 -27.91 -21.83
N GLU A 526 -6.30 -27.50 -21.77
CA GLU A 526 -5.57 -27.39 -20.52
C GLU A 526 -6.18 -26.31 -19.61
N PHE A 527 -6.57 -25.20 -20.20
CA PHE A 527 -7.23 -24.16 -19.46
C PHE A 527 -8.63 -24.58 -18.96
N LEU A 528 -9.41 -25.32 -19.74
CA LEU A 528 -10.68 -25.87 -19.28
C LEU A 528 -10.50 -26.89 -18.15
N LYS A 529 -9.45 -27.71 -18.19
CA LYS A 529 -9.08 -28.61 -17.06
C LYS A 529 -8.76 -27.79 -15.81
N LEU A 530 -8.00 -26.71 -15.96
CA LEU A 530 -7.67 -25.80 -14.86
C LEU A 530 -8.94 -25.18 -14.29
N LEU A 531 -9.85 -24.65 -15.10
CA LEU A 531 -11.14 -24.11 -14.65
C LEU A 531 -11.98 -25.17 -13.91
N THR A 532 -11.98 -26.38 -14.38
CA THR A 532 -12.69 -27.49 -13.74
C THR A 532 -12.06 -27.84 -12.38
N SER A 533 -10.73 -27.70 -12.23
CA SER A 533 -10.03 -27.92 -10.96
C SER A 533 -10.40 -26.88 -9.90
N PHE A 534 -10.86 -25.70 -10.31
CA PHE A 534 -11.41 -24.71 -9.39
C PHE A 534 -12.71 -25.18 -8.72
N GLY A 535 -13.45 -26.10 -9.34
CA GLY A 535 -14.64 -26.74 -8.76
C GLY A 535 -15.63 -25.70 -8.20
N ASN A 536 -16.17 -26.00 -7.01
CA ASN A 536 -17.16 -25.15 -6.32
C ASN A 536 -16.60 -23.86 -5.70
N ARG A 537 -15.38 -23.43 -6.09
CA ARG A 537 -14.72 -22.26 -5.48
C ARG A 537 -15.11 -20.94 -6.10
N ALA A 538 -15.59 -20.96 -7.34
CA ALA A 538 -16.04 -19.78 -8.04
C ALA A 538 -17.09 -20.15 -9.10
N ASN A 539 -18.03 -19.26 -9.35
CA ASN A 539 -18.97 -19.37 -10.46
C ASN A 539 -18.32 -18.71 -11.69
N ILE A 540 -17.99 -19.50 -12.67
CA ILE A 540 -17.21 -19.11 -13.84
C ILE A 540 -18.15 -18.86 -15.01
N PHE A 541 -18.08 -17.67 -15.58
CA PHE A 541 -18.81 -17.27 -16.76
C PHE A 541 -17.82 -17.06 -17.91
N VAL A 542 -17.97 -17.81 -18.98
CA VAL A 542 -17.14 -17.72 -20.18
C VAL A 542 -17.95 -17.13 -21.31
N ILE A 543 -17.51 -15.98 -21.81
CA ILE A 543 -18.07 -15.36 -23.00
C ILE A 543 -17.22 -15.79 -24.18
N SER A 544 -17.83 -16.44 -25.18
CA SER A 544 -17.13 -16.94 -26.38
C SER A 544 -18.01 -16.90 -27.60
N HIS A 545 -17.35 -16.77 -28.75
CA HIS A 545 -17.97 -16.93 -30.06
C HIS A 545 -17.96 -18.39 -30.56
N LYS A 546 -17.11 -19.23 -29.97
CA LYS A 546 -16.93 -20.65 -30.34
C LYS A 546 -17.95 -21.57 -29.63
N SER A 547 -19.24 -21.23 -29.72
CA SER A 547 -20.31 -21.97 -29.04
C SER A 547 -20.31 -23.47 -29.38
N ASP A 548 -20.12 -23.81 -30.65
CA ASP A 548 -20.30 -25.18 -31.17
C ASP A 548 -19.28 -26.19 -30.60
N THR A 549 -18.10 -25.71 -30.25
CA THR A 549 -17.01 -26.55 -29.69
C THR A 549 -16.98 -26.56 -28.16
N MET A 550 -17.75 -25.67 -27.52
CA MET A 550 -17.65 -25.45 -26.07
C MET A 550 -18.91 -25.83 -25.31
N THR A 551 -20.09 -25.88 -25.94
CA THR A 551 -21.37 -26.07 -25.25
C THR A 551 -21.39 -27.31 -24.37
N ASP A 552 -20.85 -28.43 -24.81
CA ASP A 552 -20.84 -29.70 -24.08
C ASP A 552 -19.87 -29.71 -22.86
N LYS A 553 -19.02 -28.68 -22.73
CA LYS A 553 -18.02 -28.57 -21.67
C LYS A 553 -18.49 -27.73 -20.47
N PHE A 554 -19.66 -27.10 -20.57
CA PHE A 554 -20.25 -26.24 -19.54
C PHE A 554 -21.58 -26.80 -19.02
N GLN A 555 -21.84 -26.56 -17.72
CA GLN A 555 -23.08 -27.01 -17.07
C GLN A 555 -24.29 -26.20 -17.51
N ASN A 556 -24.08 -24.97 -17.94
CA ASN A 556 -25.15 -24.08 -18.37
C ASN A 556 -24.70 -23.26 -19.57
N HIS A 557 -25.67 -22.94 -20.43
CA HIS A 557 -25.46 -22.17 -21.64
C HIS A 557 -26.49 -21.04 -21.73
N ILE A 558 -26.02 -19.79 -21.70
CA ILE A 558 -26.82 -18.59 -21.89
C ILE A 558 -26.55 -18.08 -23.32
N MET A 559 -27.56 -18.11 -24.14
CA MET A 559 -27.47 -17.67 -25.54
C MET A 559 -28.06 -16.28 -25.68
N PHE A 560 -27.25 -15.31 -26.14
CA PHE A 560 -27.70 -13.98 -26.49
C PHE A 560 -28.07 -13.93 -27.97
N GLU A 561 -29.23 -13.38 -28.26
CA GLU A 561 -29.69 -13.11 -29.63
C GLU A 561 -30.10 -11.64 -29.78
N LYS A 562 -30.10 -11.19 -31.03
CA LYS A 562 -30.64 -9.88 -31.38
C LYS A 562 -31.98 -10.05 -32.10
N LYS A 563 -33.06 -9.58 -31.48
CA LYS A 563 -34.40 -9.61 -32.08
C LYS A 563 -34.98 -8.20 -32.11
N ASN A 564 -35.48 -7.78 -33.26
CA ASN A 564 -36.04 -6.43 -33.46
C ASN A 564 -35.08 -5.31 -32.95
N ASN A 565 -33.79 -5.40 -33.28
CA ASN A 565 -32.71 -4.50 -32.86
C ASN A 565 -32.38 -4.50 -31.37
N PHE A 566 -32.99 -5.33 -30.55
CA PHE A 566 -32.69 -5.44 -29.12
C PHE A 566 -32.04 -6.78 -28.80
N SER A 567 -31.04 -6.71 -27.93
CA SER A 567 -30.37 -7.88 -27.34
C SER A 567 -31.25 -8.50 -26.26
N ARG A 568 -31.34 -9.82 -26.23
CA ARG A 568 -32.04 -10.58 -25.19
C ARG A 568 -31.41 -11.95 -24.99
N ILE A 569 -31.70 -12.57 -23.88
CA ILE A 569 -31.39 -13.99 -23.63
C ILE A 569 -32.49 -14.82 -24.31
N LYS A 570 -32.04 -15.84 -25.04
CA LYS A 570 -32.91 -16.79 -25.73
C LYS A 570 -33.58 -17.75 -24.75
#